data_87a7354f7145473cb51e067c3aa8f8b2
#
_entry.id   87a7354f7145473cb51e067c3aa8f8b2
#
_cell.length_a   1.000
_cell.length_b   1.000
_cell.length_c   1.000
_cell.angle_alpha   90.00
_cell.angle_beta   90.00
_cell.angle_gamma   90.00
#
_symmetry.space_group_name_H-M   'P 1'
#
loop_
_entity.id
_entity.type
_entity.pdbx_description
1 polymer ?
#
loop_
_entity_poly.entity_id
_entity_poly.type
_entity_poly.pdbx_seq_one_letter_code
_entity_poly.pdbx_strand_id
1 'polypeptide(L)'
;MEPRYNFFIVDDDRIFIKLISTFLEPLADNIYHTVSSAEALEKIIDNKPDCVILDMMMPELDGLEVLEKLRAQKELADLKVIIISGKAYEFDRKRALDFGADGYITKPVDHAHFINKVQSIMADKVLIGFWGVRGTLPVPGEQTVHFGGNTSCISLEFPRGSFFIFDAGTGIKVLSDRLMARKDAPTEMKIFISHPHWDHINALPFFTPLYIQGNDIEICGPSHGDITMQEMISGQMDGIHFPINTKEFSARVQFRELKEEQIDIDGITLQTMLLNHPGHCLGYRVTYRERSICYITDNELFPEDNPYYNEFYVEQLTEFISAADVLITDSTYTAGEYRDKIGWGHSAIDQVVKMADSAKVKGLFLFHHDPSQADKDIAAKLTAANDLLKKLGSRTRCIVPREKQIFSI
;
A
#
# COMPACT_ATOMS: atom_id res chain seq x y z
N MET A 1 -19.38 -16.55 -9.68
CA MET A 1 -19.93 -15.37 -10.39
C MET A 1 -19.38 -14.15 -9.69
N GLU A 2 -18.93 -13.17 -10.42
CA GLU A 2 -18.56 -11.89 -9.82
C GLU A 2 -19.80 -11.21 -9.24
N PRO A 3 -19.69 -10.47 -8.14
CA PRO A 3 -20.82 -9.74 -7.57
C PRO A 3 -21.33 -8.70 -8.57
N ARG A 4 -22.65 -8.52 -8.63
CA ARG A 4 -23.32 -7.52 -9.44
C ARG A 4 -23.95 -6.49 -8.51
N TYR A 5 -24.11 -5.27 -8.99
CA TYR A 5 -24.47 -4.11 -8.17
C TYR A 5 -25.56 -3.28 -8.83
N ASN A 6 -26.26 -2.49 -8.01
CA ASN A 6 -27.18 -1.47 -8.47
C ASN A 6 -26.45 -0.14 -8.57
N PHE A 7 -26.43 0.45 -9.76
CA PHE A 7 -25.80 1.75 -10.01
C PHE A 7 -26.84 2.85 -10.20
N PHE A 8 -26.48 4.07 -9.78
CA PHE A 8 -27.24 5.27 -10.07
C PHE A 8 -26.34 6.32 -10.72
N ILE A 9 -26.69 6.83 -11.90
CA ILE A 9 -25.91 7.82 -12.64
C ILE A 9 -26.60 9.18 -12.55
N VAL A 10 -25.86 10.21 -12.14
CA VAL A 10 -26.29 11.60 -12.09
C VAL A 10 -25.38 12.41 -13.00
N ASP A 11 -25.88 12.85 -14.14
CA ASP A 11 -25.14 13.63 -15.13
C ASP A 11 -26.15 14.35 -16.03
N ASP A 12 -25.96 15.62 -16.36
CA ASP A 12 -26.88 16.38 -17.21
C ASP A 12 -26.74 16.02 -18.72
N ASP A 13 -25.64 15.34 -19.10
CA ASP A 13 -25.42 14.84 -20.46
C ASP A 13 -26.00 13.40 -20.64
N ARG A 14 -27.13 13.33 -21.35
CA ARG A 14 -27.80 12.06 -21.69
C ARG A 14 -26.92 11.12 -22.53
N ILE A 15 -25.99 11.67 -23.35
CA ILE A 15 -25.09 10.87 -24.17
C ILE A 15 -24.07 10.19 -23.27
N PHE A 16 -23.56 10.95 -22.31
CA PHE A 16 -22.60 10.42 -21.33
C PHE A 16 -23.26 9.39 -20.41
N ILE A 17 -24.49 9.61 -19.94
CA ILE A 17 -25.25 8.60 -19.18
C ILE A 17 -25.33 7.29 -19.97
N LYS A 18 -25.70 7.35 -21.26
CA LYS A 18 -25.79 6.14 -22.09
C LYS A 18 -24.44 5.43 -22.23
N LEU A 19 -23.36 6.18 -22.42
CA LEU A 19 -22.00 5.64 -22.51
C LEU A 19 -21.61 4.90 -21.21
N ILE A 20 -21.77 5.55 -20.06
CA ILE A 20 -21.44 4.97 -18.76
C ILE A 20 -22.34 3.78 -18.43
N SER A 21 -23.63 3.85 -18.76
CA SER A 21 -24.52 2.70 -18.61
C SER A 21 -24.01 1.47 -19.39
N THR A 22 -23.60 1.66 -20.64
CA THR A 22 -23.03 0.57 -21.44
C THR A 22 -21.75 0.01 -20.80
N PHE A 23 -20.91 0.86 -20.24
CA PHE A 23 -19.70 0.40 -19.56
C PHE A 23 -20.02 -0.42 -18.29
N LEU A 24 -21.07 -0.05 -17.55
CA LEU A 24 -21.47 -0.71 -16.32
C LEU A 24 -22.25 -2.01 -16.50
N GLU A 25 -22.84 -2.27 -17.69
CA GLU A 25 -23.65 -3.48 -17.96
C GLU A 25 -23.03 -4.79 -17.44
N PRO A 26 -21.70 -5.04 -17.60
CA PRO A 26 -21.09 -6.28 -17.10
C PRO A 26 -21.13 -6.43 -15.59
N LEU A 27 -21.21 -5.31 -14.86
CA LEU A 27 -21.16 -5.26 -13.39
C LEU A 27 -22.53 -5.00 -12.74
N ALA A 28 -23.55 -4.66 -13.52
CA ALA A 28 -24.81 -4.14 -13.01
C ALA A 28 -25.91 -5.18 -12.97
N ASP A 29 -26.68 -5.21 -11.86
CA ASP A 29 -28.02 -5.79 -11.82
C ASP A 29 -29.03 -4.78 -12.34
N ASN A 30 -28.96 -3.53 -11.86
CA ASN A 30 -29.80 -2.43 -12.33
C ASN A 30 -28.96 -1.16 -12.50
N ILE A 31 -29.35 -0.33 -13.46
CA ILE A 31 -28.76 1.00 -13.71
C ILE A 31 -29.87 2.02 -13.75
N TYR A 32 -29.91 2.90 -12.76
CA TYR A 32 -30.82 4.03 -12.68
C TYR A 32 -30.10 5.32 -13.07
N HIS A 33 -30.84 6.36 -13.43
CA HIS A 33 -30.21 7.64 -13.74
C HIS A 33 -31.16 8.83 -13.58
N THR A 34 -30.56 10.01 -13.45
CA THR A 34 -31.26 11.30 -13.57
C THR A 34 -30.38 12.34 -14.25
N VAL A 35 -31.00 13.29 -14.92
CA VAL A 35 -30.34 14.46 -15.51
C VAL A 35 -30.43 15.71 -14.62
N SER A 36 -31.20 15.64 -13.54
CA SER A 36 -31.38 16.74 -12.59
C SER A 36 -30.62 16.46 -11.30
N SER A 37 -29.69 17.33 -10.95
CA SER A 37 -28.96 17.28 -9.69
C SER A 37 -29.87 17.60 -8.48
N ALA A 38 -30.94 18.38 -8.68
CA ALA A 38 -31.91 18.71 -7.64
C ALA A 38 -32.73 17.49 -7.20
N GLU A 39 -33.10 16.59 -8.14
CA GLU A 39 -33.86 15.37 -7.86
C GLU A 39 -32.98 14.18 -7.44
N ALA A 40 -31.66 14.32 -7.52
CA ALA A 40 -30.74 13.19 -7.33
C ALA A 40 -30.88 12.53 -5.97
N LEU A 41 -30.94 13.32 -4.89
CA LEU A 41 -31.02 12.79 -3.51
C LEU A 41 -32.28 11.94 -3.31
N GLU A 42 -33.45 12.43 -3.69
CA GLU A 42 -34.72 11.73 -3.54
C GLU A 42 -34.70 10.40 -4.31
N LYS A 43 -34.28 10.45 -5.58
CA LYS A 43 -34.23 9.26 -6.44
C LYS A 43 -33.20 8.23 -5.98
N ILE A 44 -32.06 8.66 -5.41
CA ILE A 44 -31.06 7.76 -4.85
C ILE A 44 -31.60 7.05 -3.61
N ILE A 45 -32.32 7.76 -2.73
CA ILE A 45 -32.97 7.17 -1.55
C ILE A 45 -34.03 6.12 -1.97
N ASP A 46 -34.82 6.42 -2.98
CA ASP A 46 -35.88 5.53 -3.45
C ASP A 46 -35.33 4.25 -4.11
N ASN A 47 -34.27 4.37 -4.91
CA ASN A 47 -33.71 3.25 -5.68
C ASN A 47 -32.66 2.46 -4.90
N LYS A 48 -32.12 2.97 -3.81
CA LYS A 48 -31.13 2.33 -2.92
C LYS A 48 -29.98 1.65 -3.71
N PRO A 49 -29.24 2.40 -4.54
CA PRO A 49 -28.14 1.84 -5.28
C PRO A 49 -26.96 1.47 -4.36
N ASP A 50 -26.09 0.58 -4.84
CA ASP A 50 -24.82 0.27 -4.18
C ASP A 50 -23.75 1.33 -4.51
N CYS A 51 -23.86 1.97 -5.68
CA CYS A 51 -22.92 2.98 -6.14
C CYS A 51 -23.62 4.09 -6.93
N VAL A 52 -23.20 5.33 -6.67
CA VAL A 52 -23.55 6.52 -7.45
C VAL A 52 -22.38 6.95 -8.28
N ILE A 53 -22.59 7.12 -9.59
CA ILE A 53 -21.68 7.79 -10.51
C ILE A 53 -22.18 9.21 -10.67
N LEU A 54 -21.42 10.19 -10.23
CA LEU A 54 -21.88 11.57 -10.06
C LEU A 54 -21.01 12.52 -10.88
N ASP A 55 -21.59 13.21 -11.84
CA ASP A 55 -20.88 14.30 -12.51
C ASP A 55 -20.64 15.47 -11.56
N MET A 56 -19.45 16.05 -11.67
CA MET A 56 -19.06 17.19 -10.83
C MET A 56 -19.67 18.50 -11.31
N MET A 57 -19.85 18.65 -12.63
CA MET A 57 -20.21 19.92 -13.25
C MET A 57 -21.63 19.86 -13.82
N MET A 58 -22.61 20.14 -13.01
CA MET A 58 -24.02 20.13 -13.42
C MET A 58 -24.68 21.50 -13.19
N PRO A 59 -25.71 21.86 -13.98
CA PRO A 59 -26.61 22.96 -13.67
C PRO A 59 -27.34 22.72 -12.34
N GLU A 60 -27.82 23.76 -11.70
CA GLU A 60 -28.58 23.80 -10.44
C GLU A 60 -27.70 23.52 -9.20
N LEU A 61 -27.30 22.29 -8.96
CA LEU A 61 -26.38 21.90 -7.89
C LEU A 61 -25.14 21.26 -8.48
N ASP A 62 -23.98 21.65 -8.02
CA ASP A 62 -22.75 20.95 -8.42
C ASP A 62 -22.64 19.57 -7.73
N GLY A 63 -21.82 18.68 -8.30
CA GLY A 63 -21.70 17.33 -7.79
C GLY A 63 -21.18 17.25 -6.34
N LEU A 64 -20.40 18.23 -5.88
CA LEU A 64 -19.93 18.28 -4.49
C LEU A 64 -21.07 18.64 -3.53
N GLU A 65 -21.96 19.52 -3.92
CA GLU A 65 -23.16 19.84 -3.12
C GLU A 65 -24.10 18.62 -3.01
N VAL A 66 -24.26 17.85 -4.08
CA VAL A 66 -25.00 16.58 -4.06
C VAL A 66 -24.31 15.57 -3.14
N LEU A 67 -23.00 15.42 -3.25
CA LEU A 67 -22.20 14.53 -2.40
C LEU A 67 -22.32 14.90 -0.91
N GLU A 68 -22.22 16.17 -0.56
CA GLU A 68 -22.38 16.67 0.81
C GLU A 68 -23.76 16.29 1.38
N LYS A 69 -24.81 16.49 0.59
CA LYS A 69 -26.18 16.11 0.97
C LYS A 69 -26.33 14.59 1.16
N LEU A 70 -25.69 13.78 0.31
CA LEU A 70 -25.66 12.31 0.45
C LEU A 70 -24.95 11.89 1.74
N ARG A 71 -23.80 12.48 2.05
CA ARG A 71 -23.03 12.18 3.27
C ARG A 71 -23.67 12.67 4.57
N ALA A 72 -24.54 13.68 4.50
CA ALA A 72 -25.35 14.10 5.63
C ALA A 72 -26.43 13.08 6.03
N GLN A 73 -26.77 12.13 5.15
CA GLN A 73 -27.77 11.07 5.42
C GLN A 73 -27.08 9.86 6.03
N LYS A 74 -27.36 9.55 7.30
CA LYS A 74 -26.78 8.38 8.01
C LYS A 74 -27.09 7.06 7.31
N GLU A 75 -28.24 6.95 6.67
CA GLU A 75 -28.70 5.75 5.96
C GLU A 75 -27.89 5.48 4.68
N LEU A 76 -27.16 6.49 4.16
CA LEU A 76 -26.32 6.41 2.96
C LEU A 76 -24.81 6.42 3.27
N ALA A 77 -24.44 6.18 4.53
CA ALA A 77 -23.01 6.22 4.95
C ALA A 77 -22.14 5.23 4.16
N ASP A 78 -22.68 4.05 3.84
CA ASP A 78 -21.95 3.01 3.11
C ASP A 78 -22.10 3.09 1.58
N LEU A 79 -22.95 4.01 1.09
CA LEU A 79 -23.15 4.24 -0.34
C LEU A 79 -21.86 4.68 -1.00
N LYS A 80 -21.42 3.91 -2.01
CA LYS A 80 -20.25 4.30 -2.80
C LYS A 80 -20.59 5.45 -3.73
N VAL A 81 -19.75 6.49 -3.74
CA VAL A 81 -19.90 7.63 -4.65
C VAL A 81 -18.62 7.85 -5.42
N ILE A 82 -18.71 7.75 -6.75
CA ILE A 82 -17.60 8.01 -7.67
C ILE A 82 -17.90 9.29 -8.42
N ILE A 83 -17.05 10.29 -8.24
CA ILE A 83 -17.15 11.55 -9.00
C ILE A 83 -16.54 11.34 -10.39
N ILE A 84 -17.22 11.83 -11.41
CA ILE A 84 -16.67 11.94 -12.76
C ILE A 84 -16.59 13.43 -13.14
N SER A 85 -15.48 13.88 -13.71
CA SER A 85 -15.29 15.30 -14.01
C SER A 85 -14.42 15.52 -15.25
N GLY A 86 -14.73 16.58 -15.99
CA GLY A 86 -13.84 17.14 -17.02
C GLY A 86 -12.64 17.90 -16.44
N LYS A 87 -12.62 18.16 -15.12
CA LYS A 87 -11.52 18.86 -14.45
C LYS A 87 -10.47 17.83 -14.01
N ALA A 88 -9.24 18.00 -14.49
CA ALA A 88 -8.11 17.14 -14.16
C ALA A 88 -7.21 17.76 -13.05
N TYR A 89 -7.68 18.80 -12.36
CA TYR A 89 -6.87 19.47 -11.34
C TYR A 89 -6.90 18.65 -10.03
N GLU A 90 -5.74 18.42 -9.46
CA GLU A 90 -5.57 17.70 -8.19
C GLU A 90 -6.38 18.34 -7.05
N PHE A 91 -6.50 19.66 -7.03
CA PHE A 91 -7.33 20.37 -6.06
C PHE A 91 -8.80 19.91 -6.07
N ASP A 92 -9.40 19.76 -7.26
CA ASP A 92 -10.79 19.30 -7.40
C ASP A 92 -10.95 17.85 -6.96
N ARG A 93 -9.97 17.01 -7.30
CA ARG A 93 -9.92 15.60 -6.88
C ARG A 93 -9.81 15.49 -5.36
N LYS A 94 -8.87 16.19 -4.74
CA LYS A 94 -8.69 16.20 -3.29
C LYS A 94 -9.93 16.67 -2.58
N ARG A 95 -10.52 17.77 -3.04
CA ARG A 95 -11.77 18.30 -2.49
C ARG A 95 -12.90 17.25 -2.54
N ALA A 96 -13.07 16.55 -3.65
CA ALA A 96 -14.10 15.50 -3.77
C ALA A 96 -13.87 14.35 -2.76
N LEU A 97 -12.63 13.90 -2.58
CA LEU A 97 -12.28 12.86 -1.61
C LEU A 97 -12.47 13.34 -0.17
N ASP A 98 -12.10 14.57 0.16
CA ASP A 98 -12.31 15.20 1.48
C ASP A 98 -13.81 15.31 1.83
N PHE A 99 -14.67 15.56 0.82
CA PHE A 99 -16.13 15.55 0.98
C PHE A 99 -16.72 14.13 1.04
N GLY A 100 -15.88 13.08 0.96
CA GLY A 100 -16.27 11.70 1.16
C GLY A 100 -16.61 10.93 -0.12
N ALA A 101 -16.13 11.34 -1.29
CA ALA A 101 -16.18 10.50 -2.49
C ALA A 101 -15.31 9.26 -2.28
N ASP A 102 -15.75 8.11 -2.82
CA ASP A 102 -14.98 6.86 -2.80
C ASP A 102 -14.05 6.75 -4.02
N GLY A 103 -14.21 7.62 -5.02
CA GLY A 103 -13.35 7.69 -6.17
C GLY A 103 -13.55 8.94 -7.02
N TYR A 104 -12.55 9.23 -7.85
CA TYR A 104 -12.58 10.32 -8.81
C TYR A 104 -12.05 9.83 -10.16
N ILE A 105 -12.77 10.11 -11.24
CA ILE A 105 -12.42 9.69 -12.61
C ILE A 105 -12.50 10.91 -13.52
N THR A 106 -11.44 11.13 -14.30
CA THR A 106 -11.36 12.27 -15.23
C THR A 106 -11.93 11.91 -16.60
N LYS A 107 -12.76 12.78 -17.18
CA LYS A 107 -13.18 12.68 -18.58
C LYS A 107 -12.01 13.12 -19.51
N PRO A 108 -11.80 12.49 -20.68
CA PRO A 108 -12.57 11.43 -21.28
C PRO A 108 -12.32 10.06 -20.61
N VAL A 109 -13.37 9.25 -20.50
CA VAL A 109 -13.35 7.98 -19.78
C VAL A 109 -12.95 6.85 -20.73
N ASP A 110 -11.87 6.14 -20.42
CA ASP A 110 -11.50 4.89 -21.08
C ASP A 110 -12.25 3.72 -20.43
N HIS A 111 -12.81 2.84 -21.26
CA HIS A 111 -13.65 1.74 -20.79
C HIS A 111 -12.95 0.80 -19.81
N ALA A 112 -11.76 0.30 -20.17
CA ALA A 112 -11.05 -0.68 -19.34
C ALA A 112 -10.60 -0.06 -18.02
N HIS A 113 -10.11 1.18 -18.06
CA HIS A 113 -9.71 1.93 -16.89
C HIS A 113 -10.91 2.19 -15.95
N PHE A 114 -12.05 2.62 -16.51
CA PHE A 114 -13.27 2.89 -15.76
C PHE A 114 -13.76 1.64 -15.01
N ILE A 115 -13.90 0.52 -15.72
CA ILE A 115 -14.37 -0.73 -15.13
C ILE A 115 -13.45 -1.21 -14.00
N ASN A 116 -12.14 -1.20 -14.23
CA ASN A 116 -11.17 -1.61 -13.20
C ASN A 116 -11.27 -0.72 -11.95
N LYS A 117 -11.46 0.59 -12.14
CA LYS A 117 -11.60 1.54 -11.02
C LYS A 117 -12.90 1.31 -10.25
N VAL A 118 -14.02 1.16 -10.95
CA VAL A 118 -15.31 0.84 -10.32
C VAL A 118 -15.23 -0.48 -9.56
N GLN A 119 -14.68 -1.54 -10.16
CA GLN A 119 -14.51 -2.83 -9.48
C GLN A 119 -13.63 -2.72 -8.23
N SER A 120 -12.54 -1.96 -8.29
CA SER A 120 -11.67 -1.74 -7.13
C SER A 120 -12.41 -1.04 -5.99
N ILE A 121 -13.20 0.01 -6.30
CA ILE A 121 -13.97 0.76 -5.33
C ILE A 121 -15.11 -0.10 -4.73
N MET A 122 -15.83 -0.83 -5.58
CA MET A 122 -16.93 -1.70 -5.15
C MET A 122 -16.44 -2.89 -4.31
N ALA A 123 -15.31 -3.48 -4.69
CA ALA A 123 -14.69 -4.55 -3.93
C ALA A 123 -14.08 -4.07 -2.62
N ASP A 124 -13.83 -2.76 -2.49
CA ASP A 124 -13.23 -2.12 -1.31
C ASP A 124 -11.93 -2.79 -0.85
N LYS A 125 -11.11 -3.19 -1.83
CA LYS A 125 -9.89 -3.97 -1.59
C LYS A 125 -8.66 -3.09 -1.53
N VAL A 126 -7.78 -3.39 -0.57
CA VAL A 126 -6.41 -2.87 -0.57
C VAL A 126 -5.54 -3.78 -1.43
N LEU A 127 -4.81 -3.19 -2.37
CA LEU A 127 -3.87 -3.92 -3.22
C LEU A 127 -2.47 -3.81 -2.63
N ILE A 128 -1.82 -4.95 -2.43
CA ILE A 128 -0.45 -5.06 -1.90
C ILE A 128 0.46 -5.48 -3.05
N GLY A 129 1.32 -4.59 -3.51
CA GLY A 129 2.29 -4.86 -4.58
C GLY A 129 3.68 -5.14 -4.03
N PHE A 130 4.36 -6.15 -4.55
CA PHE A 130 5.75 -6.51 -4.20
C PHE A 130 6.67 -6.18 -5.36
N TRP A 131 7.68 -5.33 -5.14
CA TRP A 131 8.56 -4.79 -6.19
C TRP A 131 10.01 -5.18 -5.99
N GLY A 132 10.39 -5.48 -4.75
CA GLY A 132 11.64 -6.08 -4.34
C GLY A 132 11.43 -6.87 -3.06
N VAL A 133 12.04 -8.04 -2.94
CA VAL A 133 11.81 -9.01 -1.86
C VAL A 133 13.10 -9.46 -1.16
N ARG A 134 14.25 -8.96 -1.64
CA ARG A 134 15.57 -9.28 -1.09
C ARG A 134 16.01 -8.27 -0.04
N GLY A 135 16.88 -8.72 0.84
CA GLY A 135 17.62 -7.87 1.77
C GLY A 135 19.08 -7.66 1.34
N THR A 136 19.73 -6.71 1.97
CA THR A 136 21.17 -6.41 1.90
C THR A 136 21.68 -5.94 0.53
N LEU A 137 21.53 -6.76 -0.52
CA LEU A 137 22.03 -6.45 -1.87
C LEU A 137 21.08 -6.99 -2.96
N PRO A 138 20.95 -6.29 -4.08
CA PRO A 138 20.27 -6.84 -5.25
C PRO A 138 21.11 -7.98 -5.87
N VAL A 139 20.41 -9.04 -6.26
CA VAL A 139 21.04 -10.26 -6.81
C VAL A 139 20.38 -10.66 -8.13
N PRO A 140 20.64 -9.93 -9.22
CA PRO A 140 20.14 -10.31 -10.54
C PRO A 140 20.85 -11.57 -11.03
N GLY A 141 20.08 -12.51 -11.60
CA GLY A 141 20.68 -13.72 -12.15
C GLY A 141 19.68 -14.85 -12.37
N GLU A 142 20.12 -15.92 -13.03
CA GLU A 142 19.27 -17.07 -13.37
C GLU A 142 18.69 -17.78 -12.14
N GLN A 143 19.39 -17.70 -11.00
CA GLN A 143 18.98 -18.36 -9.75
C GLN A 143 17.97 -17.55 -8.93
N THR A 144 17.60 -16.34 -9.38
CA THR A 144 16.73 -15.41 -8.67
C THR A 144 15.52 -14.94 -9.50
N VAL A 145 15.29 -15.59 -10.65
CA VAL A 145 14.26 -15.19 -11.61
C VAL A 145 12.83 -15.43 -11.08
N HIS A 146 12.66 -16.45 -10.23
CA HIS A 146 11.32 -16.85 -9.77
C HIS A 146 10.77 -15.89 -8.70
N PHE A 147 11.55 -15.58 -7.67
CA PHE A 147 11.09 -14.67 -6.61
C PHE A 147 11.50 -13.23 -6.88
N GLY A 148 12.59 -13.02 -7.57
CA GLY A 148 13.15 -11.71 -7.89
C GLY A 148 14.48 -11.45 -7.19
N GLY A 149 15.23 -10.46 -7.68
CA GLY A 149 16.56 -10.10 -7.22
C GLY A 149 16.67 -8.68 -6.66
N ASN A 150 15.57 -7.90 -6.63
CA ASN A 150 15.57 -6.53 -6.14
C ASN A 150 15.38 -6.46 -4.63
N THR A 151 15.96 -5.40 -4.01
CA THR A 151 15.84 -5.13 -2.59
C THR A 151 14.54 -4.43 -2.22
N SER A 152 14.26 -4.35 -0.94
CA SER A 152 13.00 -4.04 -0.30
C SER A 152 12.21 -2.89 -0.92
N CYS A 153 11.03 -3.20 -1.47
CA CYS A 153 10.02 -2.22 -1.84
C CYS A 153 8.66 -2.89 -1.97
N ILE A 154 7.66 -2.40 -1.26
CA ILE A 154 6.26 -2.79 -1.41
C ILE A 154 5.38 -1.56 -1.60
N SER A 155 4.17 -1.74 -2.14
CA SER A 155 3.18 -0.68 -2.22
C SER A 155 1.82 -1.14 -1.71
N LEU A 156 1.07 -0.20 -1.12
CA LEU A 156 -0.34 -0.35 -0.78
C LEU A 156 -1.14 0.67 -1.60
N GLU A 157 -2.09 0.19 -2.40
CA GLU A 157 -3.03 1.04 -3.14
C GLU A 157 -4.42 0.86 -2.54
N PHE A 158 -5.01 1.97 -2.08
CA PHE A 158 -6.31 1.98 -1.41
C PHE A 158 -7.43 2.37 -2.38
N PRO A 159 -8.69 1.93 -2.14
CA PRO A 159 -9.82 2.22 -3.03
C PRO A 159 -10.03 3.71 -3.32
N ARG A 160 -9.83 4.58 -2.32
CA ARG A 160 -9.99 6.03 -2.44
C ARG A 160 -8.84 6.74 -3.15
N GLY A 161 -7.76 6.01 -3.48
CA GLY A 161 -6.64 6.52 -4.27
C GLY A 161 -5.40 6.86 -3.47
N SER A 162 -5.41 6.77 -2.13
CA SER A 162 -4.20 6.87 -1.32
C SER A 162 -3.22 5.79 -1.73
N PHE A 163 -1.94 6.15 -1.88
CA PHE A 163 -0.90 5.26 -2.36
C PHE A 163 0.33 5.34 -1.45
N PHE A 164 0.59 4.24 -0.74
CA PHE A 164 1.72 4.13 0.19
C PHE A 164 2.78 3.20 -0.39
N ILE A 165 4.03 3.58 -0.22
CA ILE A 165 5.22 2.80 -0.60
C ILE A 165 6.01 2.56 0.69
N PHE A 166 6.45 1.34 0.92
CA PHE A 166 7.34 1.00 2.03
C PHE A 166 8.68 0.58 1.46
N ASP A 167 9.69 1.32 1.87
CA ASP A 167 11.07 1.29 1.43
C ASP A 167 11.32 1.58 -0.06
N ALA A 168 12.52 2.05 -0.33
CA ALA A 168 12.98 2.53 -1.62
C ALA A 168 14.29 1.84 -2.06
N GLY A 169 14.41 0.54 -1.78
CA GLY A 169 15.44 -0.31 -2.34
C GLY A 169 15.31 -0.43 -3.86
N THR A 170 16.08 -1.30 -4.50
CA THR A 170 16.09 -1.39 -5.98
C THR A 170 14.72 -1.75 -6.56
N GLY A 171 13.83 -2.35 -5.78
CA GLY A 171 12.44 -2.62 -6.16
C GLY A 171 11.64 -1.36 -6.52
N ILE A 172 11.97 -0.18 -5.98
CA ILE A 172 11.24 1.06 -6.29
C ILE A 172 11.38 1.46 -7.76
N LYS A 173 12.48 1.07 -8.41
CA LYS A 173 12.65 1.29 -9.85
C LYS A 173 11.65 0.48 -10.68
N VAL A 174 11.37 -0.76 -10.24
CA VAL A 174 10.36 -1.62 -10.89
C VAL A 174 8.96 -1.03 -10.71
N LEU A 175 8.64 -0.53 -9.51
CA LEU A 175 7.40 0.20 -9.23
C LEU A 175 7.30 1.47 -10.09
N SER A 176 8.39 2.25 -10.17
CA SER A 176 8.46 3.46 -10.99
C SER A 176 8.06 3.19 -12.43
N ASP A 177 8.65 2.17 -13.06
CA ASP A 177 8.35 1.82 -14.45
C ASP A 177 6.87 1.41 -14.63
N ARG A 178 6.32 0.67 -13.66
CA ARG A 178 4.90 0.33 -13.67
C ARG A 178 3.99 1.56 -13.56
N LEU A 179 4.31 2.50 -12.66
CA LEU A 179 3.54 3.74 -12.50
C LEU A 179 3.61 4.58 -13.78
N MET A 180 4.79 4.70 -14.40
CA MET A 180 4.96 5.44 -15.66
C MET A 180 4.21 4.83 -16.84
N ALA A 181 3.93 3.54 -16.80
CA ALA A 181 3.11 2.87 -17.82
C ALA A 181 1.60 3.03 -17.61
N ARG A 182 1.16 3.54 -16.44
CA ARG A 182 -0.26 3.74 -16.10
C ARG A 182 -0.72 5.14 -16.50
N LYS A 183 -1.90 5.26 -17.11
CA LYS A 183 -2.55 6.55 -17.36
C LYS A 183 -3.15 7.18 -16.10
N ASP A 184 -3.44 6.35 -15.12
CA ASP A 184 -4.08 6.68 -13.84
C ASP A 184 -3.09 6.57 -12.68
N ALA A 185 -1.80 6.77 -12.93
CA ALA A 185 -0.80 6.75 -11.87
C ALA A 185 -1.18 7.76 -10.77
N PRO A 186 -1.03 7.40 -9.49
CA PRO A 186 -1.28 8.33 -8.40
C PRO A 186 -0.30 9.51 -8.51
N THR A 187 -0.80 10.72 -8.26
CA THR A 187 0.00 11.94 -8.20
C THR A 187 0.37 12.29 -6.76
N GLU A 188 -0.43 11.85 -5.79
CA GLU A 188 -0.12 11.94 -4.36
C GLU A 188 0.38 10.58 -3.86
N MET A 189 1.56 10.55 -3.26
CA MET A 189 2.20 9.32 -2.76
C MET A 189 2.90 9.57 -1.42
N LYS A 190 2.88 8.56 -0.57
CA LYS A 190 3.68 8.58 0.67
C LYS A 190 4.67 7.41 0.64
N ILE A 191 5.93 7.73 0.90
CA ILE A 191 7.03 6.76 0.97
C ILE A 191 7.44 6.65 2.44
N PHE A 192 7.23 5.49 3.03
CA PHE A 192 7.60 5.17 4.41
C PHE A 192 8.90 4.38 4.39
N ILE A 193 9.97 4.98 4.89
CA ILE A 193 11.27 4.33 5.01
C ILE A 193 11.37 3.70 6.39
N SER A 194 11.64 2.40 6.43
CA SER A 194 11.83 1.67 7.68
C SER A 194 13.07 2.13 8.43
N HIS A 195 14.18 2.24 7.73
CA HIS A 195 15.47 2.73 8.22
C HIS A 195 16.42 3.06 7.05
N PRO A 196 17.55 3.77 7.30
CA PRO A 196 18.38 4.32 6.22
C PRO A 196 19.44 3.34 5.66
N HIS A 197 19.35 2.04 5.88
CA HIS A 197 20.29 1.12 5.24
C HIS A 197 20.09 1.13 3.72
N TRP A 198 21.17 0.87 2.99
CA TRP A 198 21.21 1.09 1.54
C TRP A 198 20.16 0.30 0.77
N ASP A 199 19.92 -0.92 1.13
CA ASP A 199 18.93 -1.78 0.47
C ASP A 199 17.48 -1.33 0.68
N HIS A 200 17.26 -0.31 1.53
CA HIS A 200 15.96 0.33 1.77
C HIS A 200 15.84 1.72 1.16
N ILE A 201 16.94 2.35 0.72
CA ILE A 201 16.89 3.74 0.20
C ILE A 201 17.68 3.95 -1.11
N ASN A 202 18.56 3.04 -1.52
CA ASN A 202 19.56 3.28 -2.58
C ASN A 202 18.96 3.60 -3.96
N ALA A 203 17.75 3.17 -4.26
CA ALA A 203 17.16 3.40 -5.56
C ALA A 203 16.09 4.52 -5.55
N LEU A 204 15.90 5.23 -4.44
CA LEU A 204 15.03 6.40 -4.39
C LEU A 204 15.36 7.44 -5.47
N PRO A 205 16.66 7.76 -5.75
CA PRO A 205 17.02 8.68 -6.82
C PRO A 205 16.54 8.29 -8.22
N PHE A 206 16.17 7.02 -8.43
CA PHE A 206 15.66 6.50 -9.70
C PHE A 206 14.11 6.41 -9.75
N PHE A 207 13.43 6.92 -8.75
CA PHE A 207 11.97 6.97 -8.71
C PHE A 207 11.47 8.14 -9.56
N THR A 208 11.15 7.85 -10.82
CA THR A 208 10.74 8.85 -11.83
C THR A 208 9.67 9.82 -11.36
N PRO A 209 8.65 9.41 -10.57
CA PRO A 209 7.63 10.35 -10.06
C PRO A 209 8.18 11.55 -9.30
N LEU A 210 9.39 11.49 -8.70
CA LEU A 210 10.04 12.63 -8.05
C LEU A 210 10.40 13.77 -9.03
N TYR A 211 10.52 13.46 -10.31
CA TYR A 211 10.90 14.40 -11.36
C TYR A 211 9.73 14.87 -12.23
N ILE A 212 8.50 14.55 -11.84
CA ILE A 212 7.29 14.93 -12.57
C ILE A 212 6.61 16.10 -11.85
N GLN A 213 6.49 17.21 -12.56
CA GLN A 213 5.75 18.38 -12.06
C GLN A 213 4.26 18.02 -11.85
N GLY A 214 3.71 18.41 -10.71
CA GLY A 214 2.32 18.12 -10.32
C GLY A 214 2.19 16.95 -9.37
N ASN A 215 3.24 16.12 -9.18
CA ASN A 215 3.23 15.13 -8.13
C ASN A 215 3.49 15.76 -6.75
N ASP A 216 2.85 15.20 -5.72
CA ASP A 216 3.04 15.54 -4.30
C ASP A 216 3.49 14.27 -3.57
N ILE A 217 4.72 14.27 -3.07
CA ILE A 217 5.34 13.07 -2.49
C ILE A 217 5.85 13.41 -1.08
N GLU A 218 5.33 12.72 -0.08
CA GLU A 218 5.81 12.81 1.29
C GLU A 218 6.71 11.62 1.60
N ILE A 219 7.96 11.87 2.01
CA ILE A 219 8.92 10.86 2.43
C ILE A 219 8.98 10.87 3.96
N CYS A 220 8.56 9.76 4.55
CA CYS A 220 8.40 9.59 5.98
C CYS A 220 9.37 8.52 6.49
N GLY A 221 9.98 8.73 7.66
CA GLY A 221 10.83 7.71 8.28
C GLY A 221 11.50 8.21 9.56
N PRO A 222 12.26 7.35 10.26
CA PRO A 222 12.91 7.73 11.50
C PRO A 222 14.11 8.66 11.24
N SER A 223 14.43 9.51 12.22
CA SER A 223 15.73 10.15 12.32
C SER A 223 16.77 9.17 12.89
N HIS A 224 18.04 9.41 12.62
CA HIS A 224 19.14 8.65 13.21
C HIS A 224 20.03 9.57 14.05
N GLY A 225 19.81 9.57 15.34
CA GLY A 225 20.38 10.58 16.24
C GLY A 225 19.90 11.99 15.84
N ASP A 226 20.86 12.89 15.60
CA ASP A 226 20.56 14.25 15.16
C ASP A 226 20.39 14.40 13.63
N ILE A 227 20.57 13.31 12.87
CA ILE A 227 20.47 13.32 11.41
C ILE A 227 19.02 13.06 11.00
N THR A 228 18.45 14.01 10.29
CA THR A 228 17.07 13.93 9.79
C THR A 228 16.94 12.99 8.60
N MET A 229 15.73 12.50 8.33
CA MET A 229 15.44 11.71 7.10
C MET A 229 15.82 12.48 5.84
N GLN A 230 15.55 13.79 5.80
CA GLN A 230 15.94 14.63 4.67
C GLN A 230 17.46 14.67 4.46
N GLU A 231 18.24 14.78 5.52
CA GLU A 231 19.71 14.79 5.44
C GLU A 231 20.24 13.44 4.99
N MET A 232 19.69 12.33 5.47
CA MET A 232 20.09 10.98 5.04
C MET A 232 19.81 10.75 3.56
N ILE A 233 18.64 11.11 3.06
CA ILE A 233 18.30 11.01 1.64
C ILE A 233 19.15 11.96 0.80
N SER A 234 19.34 13.20 1.26
CA SER A 234 20.17 14.18 0.52
C SER A 234 21.64 13.75 0.46
N GLY A 235 22.14 13.06 1.49
CA GLY A 235 23.52 12.58 1.55
C GLY A 235 23.86 11.56 0.46
N GLN A 236 22.91 10.76 0.00
CA GLN A 236 23.15 9.86 -1.16
C GLN A 236 23.06 10.58 -2.53
N MET A 237 22.62 11.83 -2.54
CA MET A 237 22.43 12.68 -3.73
C MET A 237 23.28 13.95 -3.66
N ASP A 238 24.51 13.85 -3.20
CA ASP A 238 25.39 14.99 -2.89
C ASP A 238 26.30 15.44 -4.04
N GLY A 239 26.07 14.94 -5.24
CA GLY A 239 26.89 15.23 -6.42
C GLY A 239 28.17 14.41 -6.51
N ILE A 240 28.61 13.75 -5.43
CA ILE A 240 29.70 12.78 -5.43
C ILE A 240 29.16 11.39 -5.78
N HIS A 241 28.07 11.01 -5.10
CA HIS A 241 27.44 9.71 -5.26
C HIS A 241 26.37 9.68 -6.36
N PHE A 242 25.73 10.83 -6.62
CA PHE A 242 24.67 10.94 -7.63
C PHE A 242 24.73 12.32 -8.32
N PRO A 243 24.54 12.41 -9.67
CA PRO A 243 24.80 13.64 -10.43
C PRO A 243 23.78 14.77 -10.19
N ILE A 244 22.63 14.46 -9.59
CA ILE A 244 21.58 15.42 -9.26
C ILE A 244 21.27 15.37 -7.76
N ASN A 245 20.80 16.47 -7.21
CA ASN A 245 20.48 16.59 -5.80
C ASN A 245 18.95 16.75 -5.58
N THR A 246 18.51 16.67 -4.34
CA THR A 246 17.09 16.75 -3.99
C THR A 246 16.39 18.08 -4.38
N LYS A 247 17.14 19.15 -4.67
CA LYS A 247 16.58 20.43 -5.15
C LYS A 247 16.13 20.37 -6.61
N GLU A 248 16.52 19.34 -7.34
CA GLU A 248 16.16 19.12 -8.75
C GLU A 248 14.87 18.31 -8.91
N PHE A 249 14.26 17.88 -7.82
CA PHE A 249 12.93 17.29 -7.86
C PHE A 249 11.92 18.28 -8.42
N SER A 250 11.20 17.88 -9.46
CA SER A 250 10.12 18.69 -10.06
C SER A 250 8.79 18.49 -9.36
N ALA A 251 8.64 17.37 -8.65
CA ALA A 251 7.53 17.10 -7.74
C ALA A 251 7.63 17.99 -6.50
N ARG A 252 6.51 18.26 -5.86
CA ARG A 252 6.51 18.77 -4.49
C ARG A 252 6.92 17.65 -3.55
N VAL A 253 8.09 17.75 -2.93
CA VAL A 253 8.59 16.73 -2.01
C VAL A 253 8.66 17.32 -0.60
N GLN A 254 8.08 16.59 0.36
CA GLN A 254 8.11 16.92 1.77
C GLN A 254 8.75 15.77 2.55
N PHE A 255 9.42 16.10 3.66
CA PHE A 255 9.99 15.11 4.56
C PHE A 255 9.29 15.18 5.91
N ARG A 256 8.95 14.03 6.46
CA ARG A 256 8.35 13.90 7.78
C ARG A 256 9.10 12.88 8.62
N GLU A 257 9.53 13.29 9.80
CA GLU A 257 10.11 12.40 10.77
C GLU A 257 9.03 11.65 11.54
N LEU A 258 9.21 10.34 11.66
CA LEU A 258 8.35 9.45 12.41
C LEU A 258 9.08 8.91 13.64
N LYS A 259 8.31 8.72 14.69
CA LYS A 259 8.70 8.03 15.93
C LYS A 259 7.74 6.86 16.14
N GLU A 260 7.77 6.24 17.32
CA GLU A 260 6.68 5.37 17.74
C GLU A 260 5.44 6.22 17.99
N GLU A 261 4.51 6.18 17.04
CA GLU A 261 3.32 7.02 17.05
C GLU A 261 2.17 6.37 16.29
N GLN A 262 0.98 6.93 16.43
CA GLN A 262 -0.18 6.62 15.60
C GLN A 262 -0.64 7.89 14.90
N ILE A 263 -0.82 7.80 13.59
CA ILE A 263 -1.31 8.90 12.77
C ILE A 263 -2.48 8.42 11.90
N ASP A 264 -3.39 9.32 11.59
CA ASP A 264 -4.44 9.10 10.60
C ASP A 264 -4.08 9.83 9.30
N ILE A 265 -4.25 9.14 8.19
CA ILE A 265 -4.00 9.63 6.85
C ILE A 265 -5.20 9.26 5.99
N ASP A 266 -6.10 10.21 5.74
CA ASP A 266 -7.29 10.01 4.90
C ASP A 266 -8.19 8.82 5.35
N GLY A 267 -8.33 8.63 6.66
CA GLY A 267 -9.06 7.52 7.26
C GLY A 267 -8.31 6.17 7.23
N ILE A 268 -7.00 6.22 6.98
CA ILE A 268 -6.09 5.09 7.12
C ILE A 268 -5.25 5.33 8.37
N THR A 269 -5.35 4.44 9.35
CA THR A 269 -4.53 4.52 10.55
C THR A 269 -3.17 3.88 10.29
N LEU A 270 -2.10 4.63 10.49
CA LEU A 270 -0.72 4.14 10.49
C LEU A 270 -0.18 4.16 11.93
N GLN A 271 0.28 3.02 12.41
CA GLN A 271 1.00 2.88 13.68
C GLN A 271 2.43 2.46 13.40
N THR A 272 3.35 2.95 14.20
CA THR A 272 4.79 2.65 14.11
C THR A 272 5.30 2.04 15.41
N MET A 273 6.28 1.16 15.30
CA MET A 273 6.97 0.53 16.43
C MET A 273 8.46 0.41 16.12
N LEU A 274 9.33 0.66 17.11
CA LEU A 274 10.76 0.39 16.99
C LEU A 274 11.03 -1.12 16.95
N LEU A 275 11.82 -1.53 15.96
CA LEU A 275 12.21 -2.91 15.76
C LEU A 275 13.60 -3.19 16.33
N ASN A 276 13.84 -4.45 16.65
CA ASN A 276 15.11 -4.93 17.14
C ASN A 276 16.10 -5.10 15.98
N HIS A 277 16.59 -3.97 15.50
CA HIS A 277 17.58 -3.87 14.41
C HIS A 277 18.52 -2.69 14.65
N PRO A 278 19.80 -2.78 14.32
CA PRO A 278 20.71 -1.63 14.42
C PRO A 278 20.22 -0.45 13.56
N GLY A 279 20.20 0.75 14.13
CA GLY A 279 19.95 1.96 13.35
C GLY A 279 18.52 2.50 13.34
N HIS A 280 17.74 2.28 14.41
CA HIS A 280 16.40 2.85 14.58
C HIS A 280 15.42 2.42 13.44
N CYS A 281 15.24 1.14 13.27
CA CYS A 281 14.30 0.59 12.30
C CYS A 281 12.86 0.69 12.81
N LEU A 282 11.94 1.21 11.99
CA LEU A 282 10.50 1.27 12.28
C LEU A 282 9.74 0.14 11.56
N GLY A 283 8.96 -0.59 12.31
CA GLY A 283 7.88 -1.42 11.80
C GLY A 283 6.60 -0.59 11.63
N TYR A 284 5.77 -0.97 10.69
CA TYR A 284 4.54 -0.28 10.34
C TYR A 284 3.34 -1.19 10.44
N ARG A 285 2.28 -0.74 11.11
CA ARG A 285 0.94 -1.35 11.04
C ARG A 285 0.00 -0.37 10.38
N VAL A 286 -0.58 -0.77 9.26
CA VAL A 286 -1.55 0.00 8.48
C VAL A 286 -2.92 -0.62 8.68
N THR A 287 -3.87 0.17 9.15
CA THR A 287 -5.27 -0.26 9.32
C THR A 287 -6.17 0.58 8.44
N TYR A 288 -6.90 -0.09 7.55
CA TYR A 288 -7.92 0.49 6.71
C TYR A 288 -9.23 -0.24 6.96
N ARG A 289 -10.22 0.47 7.55
CA ARG A 289 -11.45 -0.16 8.06
C ARG A 289 -11.12 -1.29 9.03
N GLU A 290 -11.58 -2.52 8.76
CA GLU A 290 -11.34 -3.69 9.60
C GLU A 290 -10.11 -4.51 9.16
N ARG A 291 -9.36 -4.06 8.14
CA ARG A 291 -8.21 -4.77 7.58
C ARG A 291 -6.91 -4.18 8.09
N SER A 292 -5.97 -5.04 8.42
CA SER A 292 -4.66 -4.62 8.90
C SER A 292 -3.51 -5.34 8.18
N ILE A 293 -2.50 -4.54 7.81
CA ILE A 293 -1.27 -4.97 7.16
C ILE A 293 -0.12 -4.52 8.03
N CYS A 294 0.75 -5.46 8.43
CA CYS A 294 1.97 -5.14 9.14
C CYS A 294 3.18 -5.35 8.23
N TYR A 295 4.06 -4.35 8.17
CA TYR A 295 5.36 -4.42 7.51
C TYR A 295 6.45 -4.35 8.58
N ILE A 296 7.05 -5.51 8.87
CA ILE A 296 8.07 -5.72 9.90
C ILE A 296 9.30 -6.25 9.16
N THR A 297 10.01 -5.33 8.49
CA THR A 297 11.25 -5.66 7.83
C THR A 297 12.36 -5.84 8.88
N ASP A 298 13.55 -5.78 8.61
CA ASP A 298 14.75 -5.91 9.43
C ASP A 298 14.48 -5.93 10.95
N ASN A 299 14.38 -7.13 11.48
CA ASN A 299 14.03 -7.36 12.87
C ASN A 299 14.63 -8.68 13.35
N GLU A 300 15.35 -8.67 14.44
CA GLU A 300 15.93 -9.87 15.03
C GLU A 300 15.10 -10.37 16.22
N LEU A 301 14.59 -11.58 16.08
CA LEU A 301 13.95 -12.33 17.15
C LEU A 301 14.95 -13.31 17.76
N PHE A 302 15.45 -12.99 18.94
CA PHE A 302 16.34 -13.89 19.65
C PHE A 302 15.58 -15.09 20.22
N PRO A 303 16.17 -16.32 20.20
CA PRO A 303 15.63 -17.46 20.94
C PRO A 303 15.61 -17.19 22.46
N GLU A 304 14.69 -17.82 23.18
CA GLU A 304 14.50 -17.62 24.64
C GLU A 304 15.74 -17.93 25.47
N ASP A 305 16.61 -18.83 25.02
CA ASP A 305 17.86 -19.20 25.68
C ASP A 305 19.04 -18.25 25.34
N ASN A 306 18.80 -17.24 24.49
CA ASN A 306 19.80 -16.26 24.10
C ASN A 306 19.89 -15.14 25.14
N PRO A 307 21.11 -14.67 25.54
CA PRO A 307 21.28 -13.58 26.49
C PRO A 307 20.64 -12.23 26.08
N TYR A 308 20.40 -12.04 24.78
CA TYR A 308 19.75 -10.82 24.26
C TYR A 308 18.23 -10.96 24.10
N TYR A 309 17.66 -12.12 24.51
CA TYR A 309 16.20 -12.29 24.50
C TYR A 309 15.53 -11.26 25.41
N ASN A 310 14.50 -10.62 24.91
CA ASN A 310 13.72 -9.64 25.65
C ASN A 310 12.23 -9.99 25.53
N GLU A 311 11.68 -10.60 26.58
CA GLU A 311 10.28 -11.03 26.63
C GLU A 311 9.32 -9.85 26.40
N PHE A 312 9.58 -8.71 27.02
CA PHE A 312 8.75 -7.51 26.87
C PHE A 312 8.70 -7.03 25.41
N TYR A 313 9.83 -7.03 24.70
CA TYR A 313 9.87 -6.69 23.29
C TYR A 313 9.04 -7.67 22.45
N VAL A 314 9.18 -8.97 22.71
CA VAL A 314 8.43 -10.02 21.97
C VAL A 314 6.93 -9.89 22.23
N GLU A 315 6.52 -9.60 23.47
CA GLU A 315 5.11 -9.33 23.81
C GLU A 315 4.58 -8.10 23.06
N GLN A 316 5.30 -6.97 23.09
CA GLN A 316 4.91 -5.75 22.38
C GLN A 316 4.79 -5.97 20.88
N LEU A 317 5.76 -6.65 20.27
CA LEU A 317 5.71 -6.95 18.83
C LEU A 317 4.54 -7.89 18.50
N THR A 318 4.31 -8.90 19.35
CA THR A 318 3.17 -9.83 19.17
C THR A 318 1.84 -9.11 19.25
N GLU A 319 1.70 -8.16 20.19
CA GLU A 319 0.51 -7.30 20.29
C GLU A 319 0.37 -6.39 19.06
N PHE A 320 1.48 -5.75 18.66
CA PHE A 320 1.51 -4.85 17.50
C PHE A 320 1.05 -5.52 16.20
N ILE A 321 1.41 -6.79 15.98
CA ILE A 321 1.00 -7.55 14.81
C ILE A 321 -0.26 -8.40 15.02
N SER A 322 -0.89 -8.33 16.21
CA SER A 322 -2.00 -9.21 16.59
C SER A 322 -3.13 -9.18 15.56
N ALA A 323 -3.59 -10.39 15.20
CA ALA A 323 -4.69 -10.66 14.26
C ALA A 323 -4.56 -9.95 12.90
N ALA A 324 -3.35 -9.55 12.49
CA ALA A 324 -3.13 -8.90 11.21
C ALA A 324 -3.62 -9.78 10.05
N ASP A 325 -4.30 -9.16 9.07
CA ASP A 325 -4.70 -9.86 7.85
C ASP A 325 -3.47 -10.28 7.05
N VAL A 326 -2.45 -9.41 7.02
CA VAL A 326 -1.17 -9.66 6.37
C VAL A 326 -0.03 -9.19 7.27
N LEU A 327 0.92 -10.07 7.53
CA LEU A 327 2.22 -9.75 8.11
C LEU A 327 3.29 -10.00 7.06
N ILE A 328 3.95 -8.92 6.60
CA ILE A 328 5.13 -8.96 5.73
C ILE A 328 6.33 -8.79 6.65
N THR A 329 7.18 -9.80 6.76
CA THR A 329 8.23 -9.75 7.77
C THR A 329 9.55 -10.36 7.30
N ASP A 330 10.62 -9.83 7.89
CA ASP A 330 11.97 -10.38 7.80
C ASP A 330 11.95 -11.90 8.07
N SER A 331 12.49 -12.62 7.15
CA SER A 331 12.69 -14.08 7.20
C SER A 331 14.01 -14.46 6.54
N THR A 332 15.03 -13.66 6.81
CA THR A 332 16.33 -13.71 6.15
C THR A 332 16.94 -15.09 6.28
N TYR A 333 16.97 -15.67 7.47
CA TYR A 333 17.72 -16.89 7.76
C TYR A 333 16.85 -18.13 8.00
N THR A 334 17.39 -19.28 7.68
CA THR A 334 16.98 -20.56 8.28
C THR A 334 17.56 -20.66 9.70
N ALA A 335 17.01 -21.54 10.55
CA ALA A 335 17.56 -21.78 11.89
C ALA A 335 19.03 -22.25 11.87
N GLY A 336 19.48 -22.89 10.79
CA GLY A 336 20.87 -23.31 10.61
C GLY A 336 21.79 -22.12 10.31
N GLU A 337 21.42 -21.26 9.38
CA GLU A 337 22.17 -20.04 8.99
C GLU A 337 22.26 -19.02 10.11
N TYR A 338 21.20 -18.90 10.92
CA TYR A 338 21.11 -17.90 11.99
C TYR A 338 22.16 -18.11 13.10
N ARG A 339 22.61 -19.33 13.35
CA ARG A 339 23.58 -19.61 14.43
C ARG A 339 24.87 -18.78 14.33
N ASP A 340 25.31 -18.53 13.11
CA ASP A 340 26.51 -17.74 12.82
C ASP A 340 26.19 -16.25 12.53
N LYS A 341 24.91 -15.86 12.66
CA LYS A 341 24.39 -14.53 12.30
C LYS A 341 23.67 -13.80 13.44
N ILE A 342 23.80 -14.31 14.66
CA ILE A 342 23.24 -13.70 15.86
C ILE A 342 23.80 -12.29 16.04
N GLY A 343 22.92 -11.30 16.23
CA GLY A 343 23.30 -9.89 16.37
C GLY A 343 23.43 -9.16 15.02
N TRP A 344 23.02 -9.79 13.90
CA TRP A 344 23.03 -9.16 12.59
C TRP A 344 21.72 -8.39 12.28
N GLY A 345 20.76 -8.43 13.20
CA GLY A 345 19.51 -7.69 13.08
C GLY A 345 18.43 -8.37 12.24
N HIS A 346 18.54 -9.69 11.98
CA HIS A 346 17.59 -10.43 11.15
C HIS A 346 17.15 -11.73 11.79
N SER A 347 15.93 -12.16 11.49
CA SER A 347 15.27 -13.30 12.12
C SER A 347 15.49 -14.63 11.39
N ALA A 348 15.48 -15.71 12.18
CA ALA A 348 15.30 -17.05 11.67
C ALA A 348 13.82 -17.37 11.45
N ILE A 349 13.53 -18.13 10.38
CA ILE A 349 12.18 -18.44 9.95
C ILE A 349 11.32 -19.15 11.02
N ASP A 350 11.92 -19.99 11.85
CA ASP A 350 11.21 -20.71 12.90
C ASP A 350 10.72 -19.79 14.02
N GLN A 351 11.47 -18.74 14.36
CA GLN A 351 11.04 -17.71 15.31
C GLN A 351 9.89 -16.89 14.73
N VAL A 352 10.01 -16.49 13.47
CA VAL A 352 8.99 -15.73 12.75
C VAL A 352 7.66 -16.49 12.68
N VAL A 353 7.71 -17.77 12.36
CA VAL A 353 6.51 -18.62 12.28
C VAL A 353 5.85 -18.77 13.65
N LYS A 354 6.61 -18.98 14.73
CA LYS A 354 6.08 -19.07 16.10
C LYS A 354 5.41 -17.76 16.53
N MET A 355 6.05 -16.62 16.23
CA MET A 355 5.52 -15.30 16.53
C MET A 355 4.20 -15.05 15.77
N ALA A 356 4.16 -15.36 14.47
CA ALA A 356 2.96 -15.19 13.65
C ALA A 356 1.78 -16.05 14.13
N ASP A 357 2.06 -17.29 14.58
CA ASP A 357 1.05 -18.17 15.19
C ASP A 357 0.54 -17.62 16.52
N SER A 358 1.42 -17.23 17.42
CA SER A 358 1.07 -16.61 18.72
C SER A 358 0.22 -15.35 18.54
N ALA A 359 0.55 -14.51 17.57
CA ALA A 359 -0.19 -13.31 17.23
C ALA A 359 -1.48 -13.57 16.43
N LYS A 360 -1.78 -14.81 16.05
CA LYS A 360 -2.94 -15.20 15.24
C LYS A 360 -3.03 -14.46 13.90
N VAL A 361 -1.90 -14.22 13.27
CA VAL A 361 -1.81 -13.61 11.95
C VAL A 361 -2.51 -14.46 10.92
N LYS A 362 -3.30 -13.87 10.01
CA LYS A 362 -4.03 -14.63 8.98
C LYS A 362 -3.13 -15.03 7.81
N GLY A 363 -2.29 -14.10 7.33
CA GLY A 363 -1.36 -14.30 6.23
C GLY A 363 0.06 -13.87 6.60
N LEU A 364 1.00 -14.82 6.62
CA LEU A 364 2.42 -14.58 6.84
C LEU A 364 3.14 -14.53 5.50
N PHE A 365 3.73 -13.39 5.18
CA PHE A 365 4.49 -13.16 3.95
C PHE A 365 5.98 -13.09 4.28
N LEU A 366 6.72 -14.11 3.87
CA LEU A 366 8.17 -14.18 4.08
C LEU A 366 8.87 -13.19 3.16
N PHE A 367 9.67 -12.32 3.72
CA PHE A 367 10.27 -11.19 3.03
C PHE A 367 11.74 -11.03 3.41
N HIS A 368 12.47 -10.12 2.76
CA HIS A 368 13.85 -9.77 3.08
C HIS A 368 14.81 -10.96 3.02
N HIS A 369 14.82 -11.67 1.87
CA HIS A 369 15.63 -12.88 1.70
C HIS A 369 17.12 -12.55 1.54
N ASP A 370 17.99 -13.35 2.19
CA ASP A 370 19.46 -13.23 2.10
C ASP A 370 19.93 -13.27 0.64
N PRO A 371 20.87 -12.41 0.25
CA PRO A 371 21.38 -12.35 -1.12
C PRO A 371 22.09 -13.64 -1.57
N SER A 372 22.59 -14.45 -0.66
CA SER A 372 23.22 -15.74 -0.99
C SER A 372 22.23 -16.85 -1.33
N GLN A 373 20.92 -16.66 -1.03
CA GLN A 373 19.89 -17.65 -1.25
C GLN A 373 19.37 -17.61 -2.69
N ALA A 374 19.41 -18.74 -3.38
CA ALA A 374 18.75 -18.93 -4.66
C ALA A 374 17.24 -19.17 -4.51
N ASP A 375 16.48 -19.16 -5.59
CA ASP A 375 15.03 -19.44 -5.60
C ASP A 375 14.68 -20.79 -4.93
N LYS A 376 15.52 -21.82 -5.09
CA LYS A 376 15.36 -23.13 -4.44
C LYS A 376 15.43 -23.06 -2.91
N ASP A 377 16.31 -22.17 -2.38
CA ASP A 377 16.54 -22.03 -0.94
C ASP A 377 15.35 -21.30 -0.30
N ILE A 378 14.82 -20.28 -1.00
CA ILE A 378 13.60 -19.58 -0.59
C ILE A 378 12.38 -20.53 -0.63
N ALA A 379 12.25 -21.35 -1.66
CA ALA A 379 11.20 -22.37 -1.73
C ALA A 379 11.31 -23.40 -0.60
N ALA A 380 12.51 -23.77 -0.20
CA ALA A 380 12.75 -24.65 0.95
C ALA A 380 12.35 -23.96 2.27
N LYS A 381 12.62 -22.65 2.45
CA LYS A 381 12.13 -21.87 3.61
C LYS A 381 10.61 -21.90 3.69
N LEU A 382 9.90 -21.69 2.57
CA LEU A 382 8.44 -21.74 2.53
C LEU A 382 7.92 -23.12 2.96
N THR A 383 8.56 -24.20 2.49
CA THR A 383 8.20 -25.57 2.87
C THR A 383 8.38 -25.76 4.37
N ALA A 384 9.54 -25.37 4.92
CA ALA A 384 9.84 -25.47 6.35
C ALA A 384 8.85 -24.67 7.22
N ALA A 385 8.47 -23.46 6.79
CA ALA A 385 7.48 -22.63 7.46
C ALA A 385 6.10 -23.32 7.51
N ASN A 386 5.64 -23.86 6.38
CA ASN A 386 4.35 -24.54 6.30
C ASN A 386 4.33 -25.84 7.14
N ASP A 387 5.43 -26.58 7.16
CA ASP A 387 5.57 -27.78 8.00
C ASP A 387 5.52 -27.42 9.49
N LEU A 388 6.13 -26.31 9.90
CA LEU A 388 6.09 -25.83 11.28
C LEU A 388 4.68 -25.34 11.64
N LEU A 389 4.02 -24.52 10.80
CA LEU A 389 2.63 -24.10 11.02
C LEU A 389 1.68 -25.30 11.17
N LYS A 390 1.86 -26.32 10.35
CA LYS A 390 1.08 -27.56 10.46
C LYS A 390 1.32 -28.29 11.79
N LYS A 391 2.58 -28.37 12.25
CA LYS A 391 2.92 -28.97 13.57
C LYS A 391 2.30 -28.19 14.73
N LEU A 392 2.20 -26.87 14.63
CA LEU A 392 1.58 -25.99 15.61
C LEU A 392 0.04 -26.04 15.58
N GLY A 393 -0.56 -26.64 14.54
CA GLY A 393 -2.00 -26.58 14.32
C GLY A 393 -2.51 -25.19 13.94
N SER A 394 -1.61 -24.34 13.43
CA SER A 394 -1.88 -22.94 13.09
C SER A 394 -2.86 -22.79 11.93
N ARG A 395 -3.64 -21.69 11.96
CA ARG A 395 -4.49 -21.28 10.85
C ARG A 395 -3.82 -20.27 9.93
N THR A 396 -2.65 -19.78 10.28
CA THR A 396 -1.86 -18.83 9.49
C THR A 396 -1.49 -19.45 8.14
N ARG A 397 -1.69 -18.69 7.06
CA ARG A 397 -1.24 -19.07 5.71
C ARG A 397 0.11 -18.45 5.44
N CYS A 398 1.12 -19.24 5.11
CA CYS A 398 2.44 -18.74 4.78
C CYS A 398 2.63 -18.64 3.26
N ILE A 399 3.18 -17.52 2.81
CA ILE A 399 3.39 -17.17 1.40
C ILE A 399 4.79 -16.57 1.25
N VAL A 400 5.45 -16.86 0.13
CA VAL A 400 6.61 -16.09 -0.36
C VAL A 400 6.15 -15.28 -1.58
N PRO A 401 6.08 -13.96 -1.48
CA PRO A 401 5.72 -13.12 -2.61
C PRO A 401 6.84 -13.09 -3.65
N ARG A 402 6.45 -12.82 -4.90
CA ARG A 402 7.37 -12.61 -6.00
C ARG A 402 7.34 -11.15 -6.44
N GLU A 403 8.44 -10.68 -7.00
CA GLU A 403 8.44 -9.37 -7.65
C GLU A 403 7.33 -9.25 -8.69
N LYS A 404 6.73 -8.05 -8.78
CA LYS A 404 5.58 -7.70 -9.63
C LYS A 404 4.27 -8.42 -9.27
N GLN A 405 4.25 -9.23 -8.21
CA GLN A 405 3.02 -9.86 -7.74
C GLN A 405 2.18 -8.86 -6.95
N ILE A 406 0.86 -8.93 -7.15
CA ILE A 406 -0.11 -8.09 -6.44
C ILE A 406 -1.10 -9.02 -5.75
N PHE A 407 -1.33 -8.76 -4.48
CA PHE A 407 -2.35 -9.40 -3.65
C PHE A 407 -3.45 -8.40 -3.32
N SER A 408 -4.64 -8.91 -3.02
CA SER A 408 -5.75 -8.08 -2.55
C SER A 408 -6.30 -8.62 -1.24
N ILE A 409 -6.61 -7.72 -0.33
CA ILE A 409 -7.28 -8.03 0.94
C ILE A 409 -8.53 -7.19 1.11
#